data_2cc8762616f595fbcf85b7a16eb86227
#
_entry.id   2cc8762616f595fbcf85b7a16eb86227
#
_cell.length_a   1.000
_cell.length_b   1.000
_cell.length_c   1.000
_cell.angle_alpha   90.00
_cell.angle_beta   90.00
_cell.angle_gamma   90.00
#
_symmetry.space_group_name_H-M   'P 1'
#
loop_
_entity.id
_entity.type
_entity.pdbx_description
1 polymer ?
#
loop_
_entity_poly.entity_id
_entity_poly.type
_entity_poly.pdbx_seq_one_letter_code
_entity_poly.pdbx_strand_id
1 'polypeptide(L)'
;MNSKEMSRAFFILILFIVSILFFNLVKPYLSAVLWAVILAVIFYPIKRRLCHMMNGRNNIASLLTVVLICLLVFVPLAVVASSLVSEFNAVYSDVQANNTTLPTLLADVVRILPDWAQRMLAENQLDNATAIQEKISGVALKGSQYVAGSIFLISRNTFSVVIGFGIMLYLLFFLLKDGSRLVSVVLSAVPLSDKVKQRLFRRFAAVARATVKGTVVVAVVQGILGGVAFYFAGIGASILWGSLMAFLSLVPAVGAALIWVPAVIYLFTTGAIIKAVLLTAFFVVVVGLADNLLRPLLVGKDIRMPDWLILFSTLGGLEVYGINGFVVGPLIAALFVTCWNTFSAGPGRTRALPENKENGASEPDAR
;
A
#
# COMPACT_ATOMS: atom_id res chain seq x y z
N MET A 1 -34.95 -36.06 24.90
CA MET A 1 -33.79 -35.16 24.91
C MET A 1 -33.54 -34.78 26.36
N ASN A 2 -32.36 -35.08 26.88
CA ASN A 2 -32.06 -34.87 28.29
C ASN A 2 -31.98 -33.36 28.57
N SER A 3 -32.51 -32.87 29.67
CA SER A 3 -32.52 -31.42 30.04
C SER A 3 -31.12 -30.77 29.90
N LYS A 4 -30.06 -31.52 30.18
CA LYS A 4 -28.66 -31.09 30.02
C LYS A 4 -28.23 -30.91 28.54
N GLU A 5 -28.73 -31.73 27.63
CA GLU A 5 -28.46 -31.63 26.21
C GLU A 5 -29.17 -30.43 25.58
N MET A 6 -30.42 -30.21 26.01
CA MET A 6 -31.21 -29.06 25.59
C MET A 6 -30.58 -27.74 26.07
N SER A 7 -30.11 -27.68 27.31
CA SER A 7 -29.40 -26.52 27.84
C SER A 7 -28.06 -26.24 27.10
N ARG A 8 -27.31 -27.30 26.73
CA ARG A 8 -26.08 -27.16 25.93
C ARG A 8 -26.35 -26.68 24.50
N ALA A 9 -27.37 -27.23 23.85
CA ALA A 9 -27.78 -26.81 22.52
C ALA A 9 -28.23 -25.35 22.51
N PHE A 10 -29.03 -24.92 23.50
CA PHE A 10 -29.43 -23.53 23.64
C PHE A 10 -28.23 -22.59 23.91
N PHE A 11 -27.29 -22.98 24.74
CA PHE A 11 -26.09 -22.21 24.98
C PHE A 11 -25.21 -22.07 23.71
N ILE A 12 -25.05 -23.14 22.94
CA ILE A 12 -24.30 -23.11 21.66
C ILE A 12 -25.01 -22.18 20.67
N LEU A 13 -26.35 -22.21 20.60
CA LEU A 13 -27.15 -21.34 19.75
C LEU A 13 -26.94 -19.86 20.13
N ILE A 14 -27.03 -19.53 21.42
CA ILE A 14 -26.78 -18.18 21.91
C ILE A 14 -25.34 -17.75 21.57
N LEU A 15 -24.36 -18.60 21.84
CA LEU A 15 -22.96 -18.32 21.53
C LEU A 15 -22.77 -18.04 20.04
N PHE A 16 -23.41 -18.80 19.17
CA PHE A 16 -23.36 -18.61 17.72
C PHE A 16 -23.97 -17.26 17.30
N ILE A 17 -25.16 -16.94 17.81
CA ILE A 17 -25.85 -15.66 17.53
C ILE A 17 -24.99 -14.48 18.01
N VAL A 18 -24.51 -14.52 19.25
CA VAL A 18 -23.66 -13.46 19.82
C VAL A 18 -22.35 -13.32 19.04
N SER A 19 -21.76 -14.42 18.58
CA SER A 19 -20.55 -14.40 17.75
C SER A 19 -20.80 -13.73 16.40
N ILE A 20 -21.92 -14.00 15.75
CA ILE A 20 -22.31 -13.35 14.49
C ILE A 20 -22.52 -11.84 14.71
N LEU A 21 -23.25 -11.45 15.75
CA LEU A 21 -23.48 -10.05 16.10
C LEU A 21 -22.15 -9.33 16.40
N PHE A 22 -21.28 -9.96 17.17
CA PHE A 22 -19.94 -9.43 17.47
C PHE A 22 -19.09 -9.25 16.21
N PHE A 23 -19.09 -10.25 15.31
CA PHE A 23 -18.35 -10.16 14.07
C PHE A 23 -18.87 -9.03 13.16
N ASN A 24 -20.19 -8.85 13.07
CA ASN A 24 -20.77 -7.73 12.34
C ASN A 24 -20.40 -6.37 12.94
N LEU A 25 -20.30 -6.28 14.26
CA LEU A 25 -19.88 -5.07 14.97
C LEU A 25 -18.42 -4.71 14.68
N VAL A 26 -17.54 -5.71 14.60
CA VAL A 26 -16.10 -5.53 14.38
C VAL A 26 -15.75 -5.37 12.89
N LYS A 27 -16.58 -5.89 11.99
CA LYS A 27 -16.37 -5.91 10.54
C LYS A 27 -15.88 -4.57 9.94
N PRO A 28 -16.46 -3.39 10.26
CA PRO A 28 -15.99 -2.11 9.75
C PRO A 28 -14.55 -1.77 10.14
N TYR A 29 -14.07 -2.32 11.25
CA TYR A 29 -12.75 -2.03 11.82
C TYR A 29 -11.70 -3.11 11.56
N LEU A 30 -12.05 -4.15 10.79
CA LEU A 30 -11.11 -5.25 10.49
C LEU A 30 -9.81 -4.75 9.82
N SER A 31 -9.90 -3.75 8.95
CA SER A 31 -8.72 -3.07 8.37
C SER A 31 -7.84 -2.45 9.45
N ALA A 32 -8.43 -1.73 10.40
CA ALA A 32 -7.71 -1.09 11.50
C ALA A 32 -7.03 -2.13 12.39
N VAL A 33 -7.73 -3.23 12.72
CA VAL A 33 -7.19 -4.36 13.49
C VAL A 33 -6.01 -5.01 12.73
N LEU A 34 -6.19 -5.29 11.45
CA LEU A 34 -5.15 -5.90 10.61
C LEU A 34 -3.88 -5.04 10.60
N TRP A 35 -4.00 -3.74 10.29
CA TRP A 35 -2.86 -2.84 10.25
C TRP A 35 -2.21 -2.67 11.62
N ALA A 36 -2.99 -2.61 12.69
CA ALA A 36 -2.45 -2.60 14.05
C ALA A 36 -1.60 -3.84 14.35
N VAL A 37 -2.07 -5.04 13.97
CA VAL A 37 -1.33 -6.29 14.14
C VAL A 37 -0.06 -6.30 13.29
N ILE A 38 -0.13 -5.91 12.03
CA ILE A 38 1.01 -5.86 11.11
C ILE A 38 2.08 -4.89 11.64
N LEU A 39 1.68 -3.67 11.99
CA LEU A 39 2.60 -2.66 12.53
C LEU A 39 3.18 -3.11 13.87
N ALA A 40 2.39 -3.73 14.75
CA ALA A 40 2.90 -4.29 15.99
C ALA A 40 3.99 -5.34 15.73
N VAL A 41 3.79 -6.25 14.78
CA VAL A 41 4.77 -7.29 14.42
C VAL A 41 6.05 -6.68 13.82
N ILE A 42 5.92 -5.62 13.02
CA ILE A 42 7.07 -4.95 12.36
C ILE A 42 7.87 -4.16 13.38
N PHE A 43 7.19 -3.37 14.23
CA PHE A 43 7.84 -2.44 15.16
C PHE A 43 8.14 -3.05 16.54
N TYR A 44 7.72 -4.29 16.79
CA TYR A 44 8.03 -4.99 18.05
C TYR A 44 9.53 -5.03 18.41
N PRO A 45 10.47 -5.29 17.46
CA PRO A 45 11.89 -5.25 17.79
C PRO A 45 12.37 -3.84 18.21
N ILE A 46 11.82 -2.78 17.61
CA ILE A 46 12.12 -1.39 17.97
C ILE A 46 11.60 -1.10 19.38
N LYS A 47 10.34 -1.44 19.64
CA LYS A 47 9.74 -1.32 20.99
C LYS A 47 10.56 -2.07 22.04
N ARG A 48 11.05 -3.27 21.74
CA ARG A 48 11.88 -4.05 22.67
C ARG A 48 13.19 -3.34 22.98
N ARG A 49 13.85 -2.74 21.99
CA ARG A 49 15.07 -1.93 22.19
C ARG A 49 14.78 -0.71 23.06
N LEU A 50 13.71 0.05 22.76
CA LEU A 50 13.29 1.20 23.55
C LEU A 50 12.97 0.81 25.01
N CYS A 51 12.27 -0.31 25.20
CA CYS A 51 11.96 -0.81 26.54
C CYS A 51 13.23 -1.13 27.34
N HIS A 52 14.25 -1.70 26.69
CA HIS A 52 15.53 -1.98 27.32
C HIS A 52 16.30 -0.70 27.68
N MET A 53 16.29 0.30 26.81
CA MET A 53 16.91 1.62 27.06
C MET A 53 16.20 2.39 28.18
N MET A 54 14.92 2.10 28.43
CA MET A 54 14.08 2.80 29.41
C MET A 54 13.88 2.03 30.71
N ASN A 55 14.84 1.20 31.10
CA ASN A 55 14.80 0.41 32.33
C ASN A 55 13.52 -0.42 32.52
N GLY A 56 13.00 -1.03 31.43
CA GLY A 56 11.83 -1.90 31.48
C GLY A 56 10.47 -1.21 31.51
N ARG A 57 10.40 0.11 31.35
CA ARG A 57 9.12 0.87 31.32
C ARG A 57 8.32 0.58 30.06
N ASN A 58 7.59 -0.54 30.08
CA ASN A 58 6.86 -1.09 28.95
C ASN A 58 5.83 -0.12 28.34
N ASN A 59 5.09 0.62 29.19
CA ASN A 59 4.06 1.57 28.74
C ASN A 59 4.64 2.73 27.93
N ILE A 60 5.74 3.31 28.45
CA ILE A 60 6.38 4.46 27.79
C ILE A 60 7.07 4.03 26.49
N ALA A 61 7.74 2.87 26.48
CA ALA A 61 8.36 2.30 25.28
C ALA A 61 7.31 2.03 24.19
N SER A 62 6.13 1.52 24.55
CA SER A 62 5.03 1.31 23.61
C SER A 62 4.46 2.63 23.06
N LEU A 63 4.25 3.61 23.94
CA LEU A 63 3.76 4.95 23.53
C LEU A 63 4.76 5.64 22.58
N LEU A 64 6.04 5.65 22.92
CA LEU A 64 7.09 6.21 22.07
C LEU A 64 7.18 5.50 20.72
N THR A 65 6.97 4.18 20.69
CA THR A 65 6.93 3.44 19.43
C THR A 65 5.75 3.86 18.58
N VAL A 66 4.57 4.06 19.16
CA VAL A 66 3.38 4.58 18.44
C VAL A 66 3.65 5.99 17.91
N VAL A 67 4.20 6.88 18.73
CA VAL A 67 4.59 8.25 18.30
C VAL A 67 5.61 8.19 17.17
N LEU A 68 6.61 7.33 17.26
CA LEU A 68 7.60 7.13 16.19
C LEU A 68 6.93 6.69 14.88
N ILE A 69 5.97 5.78 14.94
CA ILE A 69 5.21 5.33 13.76
C ILE A 69 4.39 6.50 13.18
N CYS A 70 3.71 7.27 14.03
CA CYS A 70 2.99 8.46 13.59
C CYS A 70 3.93 9.46 12.90
N LEU A 71 5.08 9.77 13.49
CA LEU A 71 6.05 10.67 12.89
C LEU A 71 6.57 10.13 11.54
N LEU A 72 6.86 8.84 11.46
CA LEU A 72 7.32 8.20 10.23
C LEU A 72 6.32 8.31 9.08
N VAL A 73 5.02 8.34 9.39
CA VAL A 73 3.94 8.46 8.39
C VAL A 73 3.59 9.92 8.13
N PHE A 74 3.38 10.72 9.19
CA PHE A 74 2.87 12.09 9.04
C PHE A 74 3.92 13.08 8.58
N VAL A 75 5.20 12.92 8.95
CA VAL A 75 6.25 13.87 8.53
C VAL A 75 6.45 13.86 7.02
N PRO A 76 6.64 12.70 6.35
CA PRO A 76 6.71 12.69 4.88
C PRO A 76 5.43 13.22 4.23
N LEU A 77 4.27 12.85 4.75
CA LEU A 77 2.97 13.34 4.24
C LEU A 77 2.85 14.86 4.35
N ALA A 78 3.25 15.45 5.47
CA ALA A 78 3.23 16.90 5.68
C ALA A 78 4.21 17.62 4.74
N VAL A 79 5.41 17.06 4.53
CA VAL A 79 6.39 17.60 3.57
C VAL A 79 5.83 17.59 2.17
N VAL A 80 5.25 16.48 1.72
CA VAL A 80 4.62 16.37 0.40
C VAL A 80 3.46 17.35 0.27
N ALA A 81 2.58 17.43 1.27
CA ALA A 81 1.43 18.33 1.26
C ALA A 81 1.86 19.82 1.20
N SER A 82 2.85 20.22 2.00
CA SER A 82 3.36 21.60 1.98
C SER A 82 4.00 21.96 0.64
N SER A 83 4.75 21.02 0.06
CA SER A 83 5.39 21.21 -1.25
C SER A 83 4.36 21.29 -2.38
N LEU A 84 3.28 20.50 -2.32
CA LEU A 84 2.16 20.63 -3.29
C LEU A 84 1.48 22.00 -3.20
N VAL A 85 1.24 22.52 -2.00
CA VAL A 85 0.66 23.84 -1.83
C VAL A 85 1.57 24.92 -2.39
N SER A 86 2.88 24.85 -2.17
CA SER A 86 3.84 25.82 -2.70
C SER A 86 3.91 25.79 -4.24
N GLU A 87 3.91 24.60 -4.83
CA GLU A 87 3.92 24.44 -6.29
C GLU A 87 2.62 24.91 -6.92
N PHE A 88 1.48 24.59 -6.32
CA PHE A 88 0.18 25.08 -6.76
C PHE A 88 0.13 26.63 -6.76
N ASN A 89 0.63 27.26 -5.68
CA ASN A 89 0.70 28.72 -5.60
C ASN A 89 1.63 29.31 -6.66
N ALA A 90 2.77 28.68 -6.96
CA ALA A 90 3.68 29.11 -8.00
C ALA A 90 3.02 29.06 -9.38
N VAL A 91 2.38 27.93 -9.73
CA VAL A 91 1.63 27.81 -11.00
C VAL A 91 0.47 28.80 -11.06
N TYR A 92 -0.26 28.99 -9.98
CA TYR A 92 -1.37 29.94 -9.92
C TYR A 92 -0.89 31.38 -10.13
N SER A 93 0.23 31.79 -9.52
CA SER A 93 0.82 33.12 -9.71
C SER A 93 1.33 33.35 -11.12
N ASP A 94 1.95 32.32 -11.76
CA ASP A 94 2.42 32.39 -13.15
C ASP A 94 1.25 32.53 -14.14
N VAL A 95 0.16 31.83 -13.92
CA VAL A 95 -1.06 31.96 -14.74
C VAL A 95 -1.67 33.34 -14.59
N GLN A 96 -1.68 33.91 -13.39
CA GLN A 96 -2.16 35.28 -13.17
C GLN A 96 -1.23 36.36 -13.75
N ALA A 97 0.09 36.19 -13.60
CA ALA A 97 1.08 37.18 -14.05
C ALA A 97 1.16 37.27 -15.58
N ASN A 98 0.99 36.15 -16.29
CA ASN A 98 1.15 36.09 -17.73
C ASN A 98 -0.13 36.35 -18.52
N ASN A 99 -1.26 36.69 -17.87
CA ASN A 99 -2.59 36.85 -18.53
C ASN A 99 -2.90 35.68 -19.50
N THR A 100 -2.32 34.51 -19.25
CA THR A 100 -2.48 33.34 -20.13
C THR A 100 -3.88 32.79 -19.88
N THR A 101 -4.82 33.20 -20.69
CA THR A 101 -6.17 32.68 -20.59
C THR A 101 -6.18 31.22 -21.05
N LEU A 102 -6.88 30.34 -20.34
CA LEU A 102 -7.07 28.92 -20.73
C LEU A 102 -7.26 28.68 -22.24
N PRO A 103 -8.00 29.56 -22.97
CA PRO A 103 -8.13 29.50 -24.44
C PRO A 103 -6.82 29.60 -25.21
N THR A 104 -5.86 30.42 -24.75
CA THR A 104 -4.58 30.56 -25.46
C THR A 104 -3.70 29.35 -25.30
N LEU A 105 -3.67 28.74 -24.10
CA LEU A 105 -2.97 27.47 -23.84
C LEU A 105 -3.56 26.33 -24.67
N LEU A 106 -4.89 26.29 -24.82
CA LEU A 106 -5.56 25.26 -25.62
C LEU A 106 -5.30 25.45 -27.10
N ALA A 107 -5.30 26.70 -27.62
CA ALA A 107 -4.97 26.99 -29.01
C ALA A 107 -3.54 26.59 -29.36
N ASP A 108 -2.59 26.79 -28.44
CA ASP A 108 -1.21 26.38 -28.62
C ASP A 108 -1.07 24.84 -28.58
N VAL A 109 -1.82 24.17 -27.73
CA VAL A 109 -1.87 22.69 -27.67
C VAL A 109 -2.42 22.11 -28.97
N VAL A 110 -3.49 22.66 -29.50
CA VAL A 110 -4.09 22.21 -30.78
C VAL A 110 -3.13 22.42 -31.96
N ARG A 111 -2.36 23.50 -31.96
CA ARG A 111 -1.35 23.77 -33.01
C ARG A 111 -0.17 22.81 -33.03
N ILE A 112 0.16 22.22 -31.89
CA ILE A 112 1.29 21.30 -31.72
C ILE A 112 0.91 19.85 -32.07
N LEU A 113 -0.39 19.56 -32.14
CA LEU A 113 -0.87 18.21 -32.47
C LEU A 113 -0.54 17.86 -33.93
N PRO A 114 -0.20 16.60 -34.24
CA PRO A 114 -0.05 16.14 -35.63
C PRO A 114 -1.33 16.34 -36.44
N ASP A 115 -1.21 16.54 -37.75
CA ASP A 115 -2.32 16.83 -38.66
C ASP A 115 -3.50 15.85 -38.56
N TRP A 116 -3.23 14.58 -38.27
CA TRP A 116 -4.28 13.58 -38.09
C TRP A 116 -5.11 13.83 -36.81
N ALA A 117 -4.49 14.32 -35.76
CA ALA A 117 -5.16 14.64 -34.49
C ALA A 117 -5.93 15.97 -34.60
N GLN A 118 -5.38 16.95 -35.33
CA GLN A 118 -6.09 18.20 -35.63
C GLN A 118 -7.36 17.94 -36.44
N ARG A 119 -7.29 17.04 -37.44
CA ARG A 119 -8.47 16.62 -38.22
C ARG A 119 -9.52 15.92 -37.37
N MET A 120 -9.11 15.03 -36.47
CA MET A 120 -10.04 14.39 -35.53
C MET A 120 -10.71 15.39 -34.59
N LEU A 121 -10.00 16.45 -34.18
CA LEU A 121 -10.55 17.51 -33.33
C LEU A 121 -11.52 18.38 -34.13
N ALA A 122 -11.19 18.69 -35.39
CA ALA A 122 -12.06 19.44 -36.31
C ALA A 122 -13.36 18.70 -36.64
N GLU A 123 -13.27 17.39 -36.90
CA GLU A 123 -14.46 16.55 -37.17
C GLU A 123 -15.40 16.47 -35.95
N ASN A 124 -14.88 16.63 -34.72
CA ASN A 124 -15.66 16.65 -33.50
C ASN A 124 -16.03 18.05 -33.00
N GLN A 125 -15.91 19.09 -33.86
CA GLN A 125 -16.20 20.51 -33.56
C GLN A 125 -15.39 21.03 -32.34
N LEU A 126 -14.18 20.52 -32.14
CA LEU A 126 -13.27 20.90 -31.06
C LEU A 126 -12.15 21.85 -31.57
N ASP A 127 -12.26 22.38 -32.77
CA ASP A 127 -11.35 23.35 -33.41
C ASP A 127 -11.61 24.80 -32.98
N ASN A 128 -12.80 25.09 -32.45
CA ASN A 128 -13.19 26.42 -32.00
C ASN A 128 -12.90 26.58 -30.48
N ALA A 129 -12.07 27.57 -30.13
CA ALA A 129 -11.73 27.89 -28.74
C ALA A 129 -12.98 28.12 -27.86
N THR A 130 -14.07 28.64 -28.43
CA THR A 130 -15.35 28.83 -27.75
C THR A 130 -16.07 27.51 -27.44
N ALA A 131 -16.09 26.58 -28.41
CA ALA A 131 -16.70 25.26 -28.19
C ALA A 131 -15.91 24.39 -27.19
N ILE A 132 -14.59 24.52 -27.20
CA ILE A 132 -13.71 23.90 -26.21
C ILE A 132 -13.96 24.55 -24.85
N GLN A 133 -14.08 25.87 -24.77
CA GLN A 133 -14.36 26.61 -23.54
C GLN A 133 -15.73 26.21 -22.94
N GLU A 134 -16.77 26.07 -23.79
CA GLU A 134 -18.09 25.59 -23.34
C GLU A 134 -18.03 24.14 -22.81
N LYS A 135 -17.36 23.25 -23.53
CA LYS A 135 -17.18 21.85 -23.06
C LYS A 135 -16.32 21.78 -21.79
N ILE A 136 -15.22 22.54 -21.70
CA ILE A 136 -14.38 22.60 -20.49
C ILE A 136 -15.15 23.26 -19.36
N SER A 137 -15.88 24.34 -19.59
CA SER A 137 -16.74 24.95 -18.56
C SER A 137 -17.83 23.99 -18.12
N GLY A 138 -18.40 23.21 -19.05
CA GLY A 138 -19.35 22.14 -18.72
C GLY A 138 -18.71 20.99 -17.89
N VAL A 139 -17.49 20.58 -18.24
CA VAL A 139 -16.73 19.59 -17.47
C VAL A 139 -16.26 20.17 -16.14
N ALA A 140 -15.82 21.43 -16.09
CA ALA A 140 -15.43 22.13 -14.88
C ALA A 140 -16.63 22.33 -13.94
N LEU A 141 -17.81 22.71 -14.48
CA LEU A 141 -19.07 22.79 -13.71
C LEU A 141 -19.53 21.42 -13.21
N LYS A 142 -19.50 20.40 -14.05
CA LYS A 142 -19.78 19.01 -13.62
C LYS A 142 -18.72 18.52 -12.65
N GLY A 143 -17.44 18.83 -12.88
CA GLY A 143 -16.33 18.55 -11.99
C GLY A 143 -16.47 19.26 -10.64
N SER A 144 -16.83 20.55 -10.62
CA SER A 144 -17.07 21.29 -9.39
C SER A 144 -18.30 20.80 -8.64
N GLN A 145 -19.37 20.42 -9.34
CA GLN A 145 -20.54 19.78 -8.75
C GLN A 145 -20.21 18.37 -8.20
N TYR A 146 -19.36 17.62 -8.93
CA TYR A 146 -18.86 16.33 -8.46
C TYR A 146 -17.92 16.48 -7.26
N VAL A 147 -17.05 17.50 -7.27
CA VAL A 147 -16.20 17.85 -6.14
C VAL A 147 -17.02 18.34 -4.96
N ALA A 148 -18.01 19.22 -5.17
CA ALA A 148 -18.90 19.69 -4.11
C ALA A 148 -19.75 18.55 -3.53
N GLY A 149 -20.28 17.66 -4.36
CA GLY A 149 -20.95 16.44 -3.91
C GLY A 149 -19.99 15.46 -3.24
N SER A 150 -18.75 15.37 -3.73
CA SER A 150 -17.69 14.54 -3.16
C SER A 150 -17.17 15.10 -1.83
N ILE A 151 -17.20 16.41 -1.60
CA ILE A 151 -16.85 17.00 -0.29
C ILE A 151 -17.76 16.47 0.82
N PHE A 152 -19.05 16.29 0.56
CA PHE A 152 -19.97 15.70 1.54
C PHE A 152 -19.69 14.20 1.74
N LEU A 153 -19.38 13.46 0.67
CA LEU A 153 -18.98 12.06 0.73
C LEU A 153 -17.58 11.88 1.35
N ILE A 154 -16.65 12.79 1.04
CA ILE A 154 -15.32 12.87 1.64
C ILE A 154 -15.45 13.15 3.13
N SER A 155 -16.30 14.07 3.56
CA SER A 155 -16.54 14.34 4.98
C SER A 155 -16.99 13.10 5.74
N ARG A 156 -17.94 12.33 5.20
CA ARG A 156 -18.41 11.08 5.81
C ARG A 156 -17.33 9.99 5.81
N ASN A 157 -16.60 9.87 4.70
CA ASN A 157 -15.50 8.91 4.57
C ASN A 157 -14.30 9.32 5.43
N THR A 158 -13.98 10.62 5.51
CA THR A 158 -12.89 11.15 6.33
C THR A 158 -13.13 10.85 7.80
N PHE A 159 -14.36 11.01 8.30
CA PHE A 159 -14.71 10.66 9.68
C PHE A 159 -14.47 9.17 9.96
N SER A 160 -14.88 8.31 9.04
CA SER A 160 -14.63 6.86 9.14
C SER A 160 -13.14 6.51 9.11
N VAL A 161 -12.36 7.19 8.26
CA VAL A 161 -10.90 7.01 8.17
C VAL A 161 -10.22 7.49 9.46
N VAL A 162 -10.60 8.64 9.99
CA VAL A 162 -10.05 9.18 11.25
C VAL A 162 -10.37 8.27 12.44
N ILE A 163 -11.62 7.80 12.54
CA ILE A 163 -11.99 6.83 13.58
C ILE A 163 -11.21 5.52 13.40
N GLY A 164 -11.17 4.99 12.18
CA GLY A 164 -10.43 3.76 11.89
C GLY A 164 -8.95 3.87 12.23
N PHE A 165 -8.34 5.02 11.91
CA PHE A 165 -6.96 5.32 12.28
C PHE A 165 -6.77 5.43 13.80
N GLY A 166 -7.67 6.13 14.49
CA GLY A 166 -7.65 6.22 15.95
C GLY A 166 -7.77 4.85 16.63
N ILE A 167 -8.69 4.00 16.15
CA ILE A 167 -8.84 2.62 16.61
C ILE A 167 -7.57 1.80 16.31
N MET A 168 -6.97 1.97 15.13
CA MET A 168 -5.72 1.31 14.78
C MET A 168 -4.59 1.70 15.74
N LEU A 169 -4.40 2.98 16.05
CA LEU A 169 -3.36 3.45 16.98
C LEU A 169 -3.64 2.95 18.40
N TYR A 170 -4.87 2.98 18.83
CA TYR A 170 -5.29 2.46 20.13
C TYR A 170 -4.94 0.96 20.26
N LEU A 171 -5.38 0.16 19.30
CA LEU A 171 -5.07 -1.27 19.27
C LEU A 171 -3.56 -1.52 19.16
N LEU A 172 -2.86 -0.75 18.33
CA LEU A 172 -1.41 -0.84 18.16
C LEU A 172 -0.67 -0.63 19.48
N PHE A 173 -1.08 0.36 20.28
CA PHE A 173 -0.51 0.60 21.59
C PHE A 173 -0.65 -0.63 22.50
N PHE A 174 -1.84 -1.22 22.59
CA PHE A 174 -2.08 -2.41 23.40
C PHE A 174 -1.37 -3.65 22.88
N LEU A 175 -1.32 -3.82 21.56
CA LEU A 175 -0.57 -4.92 20.93
C LEU A 175 0.94 -4.80 21.17
N LEU A 176 1.49 -3.60 21.17
CA LEU A 176 2.90 -3.38 21.51
C LEU A 176 3.15 -3.58 23.01
N LYS A 177 2.24 -3.14 23.86
CA LYS A 177 2.36 -3.24 25.31
C LYS A 177 2.19 -4.68 25.80
N ASP A 178 1.08 -5.31 25.46
CA ASP A 178 0.65 -6.60 26.01
C ASP A 178 0.58 -7.72 24.94
N GLY A 179 1.20 -7.51 23.77
CA GLY A 179 1.07 -8.40 22.61
C GLY A 179 1.48 -9.85 22.88
N SER A 180 2.51 -10.09 23.69
CA SER A 180 2.90 -11.45 24.07
C SER A 180 1.80 -12.18 24.85
N ARG A 181 1.12 -11.48 25.76
CA ARG A 181 0.00 -12.03 26.54
C ARG A 181 -1.21 -12.25 25.65
N LEU A 182 -1.55 -11.29 24.77
CA LEU A 182 -2.67 -11.42 23.83
C LEU A 182 -2.47 -12.59 22.88
N VAL A 183 -1.26 -12.72 22.31
CA VAL A 183 -0.92 -13.86 21.45
C VAL A 183 -1.05 -15.18 22.20
N SER A 184 -0.59 -15.26 23.46
CA SER A 184 -0.73 -16.48 24.26
C SER A 184 -2.20 -16.85 24.53
N VAL A 185 -3.06 -15.86 24.82
CA VAL A 185 -4.51 -16.06 25.03
C VAL A 185 -5.17 -16.56 23.74
N VAL A 186 -4.88 -15.93 22.61
CA VAL A 186 -5.44 -16.36 21.30
C VAL A 186 -4.97 -17.77 20.94
N LEU A 187 -3.66 -18.05 21.13
CA LEU A 187 -3.11 -19.36 20.82
C LEU A 187 -3.63 -20.45 21.77
N SER A 188 -3.94 -20.15 23.03
CA SER A 188 -4.52 -21.13 23.97
C SER A 188 -5.95 -21.52 23.60
N ALA A 189 -6.71 -20.60 23.01
CA ALA A 189 -8.09 -20.86 22.56
C ALA A 189 -8.17 -21.77 21.32
N VAL A 190 -7.10 -21.87 20.53
CA VAL A 190 -7.08 -22.68 19.30
C VAL A 190 -6.70 -24.14 19.64
N PRO A 191 -7.50 -25.16 19.28
CA PRO A 191 -7.24 -26.56 19.59
C PRO A 191 -6.20 -27.17 18.60
N LEU A 192 -5.01 -26.60 18.54
CA LEU A 192 -3.87 -27.10 17.74
C LEU A 192 -2.67 -27.34 18.63
N SER A 193 -1.73 -28.18 18.18
CA SER A 193 -0.47 -28.39 18.90
C SER A 193 0.39 -27.11 18.91
N ASP A 194 1.14 -26.88 19.98
CA ASP A 194 1.95 -25.66 20.15
C ASP A 194 2.99 -25.49 19.04
N LYS A 195 3.51 -26.57 18.48
CA LYS A 195 4.42 -26.55 17.32
C LYS A 195 3.73 -25.96 16.08
N VAL A 196 2.47 -26.33 15.82
CA VAL A 196 1.69 -25.81 14.68
C VAL A 196 1.35 -24.35 14.90
N LYS A 197 0.87 -23.98 16.08
CA LYS A 197 0.56 -22.60 16.47
C LYS A 197 1.76 -21.66 16.26
N GLN A 198 2.92 -22.05 16.78
CA GLN A 198 4.16 -21.27 16.62
C GLN A 198 4.62 -21.18 15.17
N ARG A 199 4.43 -22.24 14.36
CA ARG A 199 4.76 -22.24 12.94
C ARG A 199 3.87 -21.25 12.18
N LEU A 200 2.56 -21.27 12.40
CA LEU A 200 1.60 -20.35 11.79
C LEU A 200 1.92 -18.90 12.16
N PHE A 201 2.15 -18.63 13.45
CA PHE A 201 2.46 -17.27 13.92
C PHE A 201 3.78 -16.76 13.33
N ARG A 202 4.84 -17.58 13.33
CA ARG A 202 6.12 -17.20 12.71
C ARG A 202 5.96 -16.93 11.21
N ARG A 203 5.16 -17.74 10.52
CA ARG A 203 4.90 -17.57 9.10
C ARG A 203 4.13 -16.27 8.84
N PHE A 204 3.06 -16.02 9.59
CA PHE A 204 2.33 -14.76 9.56
C PHE A 204 3.26 -13.55 9.72
N ALA A 205 4.07 -13.56 10.78
CA ALA A 205 4.98 -12.46 11.08
C ALA A 205 6.08 -12.27 10.00
N ALA A 206 6.56 -13.36 9.40
CA ALA A 206 7.55 -13.30 8.32
C ALA A 206 6.95 -12.68 7.07
N VAL A 207 5.76 -13.14 6.65
CA VAL A 207 5.07 -12.62 5.46
C VAL A 207 4.70 -11.15 5.64
N ALA A 208 4.10 -10.78 6.77
CA ALA A 208 3.74 -9.39 7.06
C ALA A 208 4.95 -8.46 6.97
N ARG A 209 6.09 -8.84 7.59
CA ARG A 209 7.33 -8.06 7.51
C ARG A 209 7.90 -7.99 6.10
N ALA A 210 7.96 -9.10 5.39
CA ALA A 210 8.51 -9.15 4.05
C ALA A 210 7.68 -8.30 3.07
N THR A 211 6.35 -8.41 3.11
CA THR A 211 5.45 -7.66 2.24
C THR A 211 5.58 -6.16 2.48
N VAL A 212 5.48 -5.71 3.73
CA VAL A 212 5.57 -4.27 4.03
C VAL A 212 6.96 -3.72 3.75
N LYS A 213 8.03 -4.44 4.17
CA LYS A 213 9.40 -4.04 3.87
C LYS A 213 9.65 -3.96 2.35
N GLY A 214 9.20 -4.97 1.61
CA GLY A 214 9.32 -5.00 0.14
C GLY A 214 8.61 -3.81 -0.50
N THR A 215 7.38 -3.54 -0.09
CA THR A 215 6.60 -2.39 -0.61
C THR A 215 7.29 -1.05 -0.32
N VAL A 216 7.78 -0.83 0.90
CA VAL A 216 8.49 0.41 1.25
C VAL A 216 9.77 0.57 0.43
N VAL A 217 10.56 -0.49 0.27
CA VAL A 217 11.80 -0.44 -0.54
C VAL A 217 11.48 -0.12 -2.00
N VAL A 218 10.49 -0.80 -2.59
CA VAL A 218 10.07 -0.52 -3.97
C VAL A 218 9.57 0.91 -4.12
N ALA A 219 8.76 1.40 -3.19
CA ALA A 219 8.23 2.76 -3.19
C ALA A 219 9.35 3.81 -3.16
N VAL A 220 10.36 3.63 -2.32
CA VAL A 220 11.53 4.52 -2.25
C VAL A 220 12.32 4.48 -3.55
N VAL A 221 12.58 3.29 -4.10
CA VAL A 221 13.30 3.14 -5.38
C VAL A 221 12.53 3.83 -6.50
N GLN A 222 11.23 3.61 -6.61
CA GLN A 222 10.38 4.26 -7.61
C GLN A 222 10.38 5.78 -7.47
N GLY A 223 10.31 6.30 -6.25
CA GLY A 223 10.37 7.74 -5.99
C GLY A 223 11.71 8.36 -6.40
N ILE A 224 12.83 7.70 -6.09
CA ILE A 224 14.17 8.16 -6.51
C ILE A 224 14.28 8.12 -8.03
N LEU A 225 13.92 7.00 -8.65
CA LEU A 225 13.97 6.86 -10.12
C LEU A 225 13.06 7.89 -10.81
N GLY A 226 11.85 8.11 -10.27
CA GLY A 226 10.92 9.10 -10.78
C GLY A 226 11.44 10.52 -10.64
N GLY A 227 11.95 10.90 -9.47
CA GLY A 227 12.56 12.21 -9.25
C GLY A 227 13.73 12.50 -10.19
N VAL A 228 14.62 11.51 -10.38
CA VAL A 228 15.74 11.61 -11.33
C VAL A 228 15.24 11.76 -12.77
N ALA A 229 14.25 10.96 -13.17
CA ALA A 229 13.67 11.03 -14.52
C ALA A 229 12.99 12.38 -14.78
N PHE A 230 12.24 12.92 -13.83
CA PHE A 230 11.63 14.24 -13.94
C PHE A 230 12.65 15.37 -14.03
N TYR A 231 13.76 15.27 -13.27
CA TYR A 231 14.86 16.22 -13.35
C TYR A 231 15.45 16.27 -14.76
N PHE A 232 15.78 15.11 -15.37
CA PHE A 232 16.33 15.06 -16.74
C PHE A 232 15.28 15.46 -17.82
N ALA A 233 14.01 15.21 -17.56
CA ALA A 233 12.93 15.69 -18.44
C ALA A 233 12.77 17.22 -18.40
N GLY A 234 13.34 17.91 -17.41
CA GLY A 234 13.21 19.34 -17.19
C GLY A 234 11.87 19.73 -16.54
N ILE A 235 11.25 18.79 -15.83
CA ILE A 235 10.04 19.05 -15.02
C ILE A 235 10.47 19.74 -13.73
N GLY A 236 9.92 20.93 -13.46
CA GLY A 236 10.14 21.65 -12.20
C GLY A 236 9.76 20.82 -10.99
N ALA A 237 10.29 21.17 -9.81
CA ALA A 237 10.02 20.48 -8.55
C ALA A 237 10.16 18.95 -8.60
N SER A 238 11.15 18.43 -9.34
CA SER A 238 11.37 16.99 -9.58
C SER A 238 11.51 16.18 -8.28
N ILE A 239 12.10 16.76 -7.23
CA ILE A 239 12.21 16.15 -5.90
C ILE A 239 10.83 15.98 -5.26
N LEU A 240 9.96 16.98 -5.39
CA LEU A 240 8.58 16.90 -4.91
C LEU A 240 7.82 15.77 -5.60
N TRP A 241 7.83 15.76 -6.94
CA TRP A 241 7.12 14.74 -7.72
C TRP A 241 7.66 13.34 -7.46
N GLY A 242 8.98 13.20 -7.31
CA GLY A 242 9.62 11.96 -6.89
C GLY A 242 9.21 11.52 -5.48
N SER A 243 9.12 12.44 -4.53
CA SER A 243 8.68 12.16 -3.17
C SER A 243 7.20 11.75 -3.11
N LEU A 244 6.35 12.47 -3.86
CA LEU A 244 4.93 12.14 -4.00
C LEU A 244 4.74 10.76 -4.66
N MET A 245 5.54 10.49 -5.71
CA MET A 245 5.57 9.18 -6.36
C MET A 245 5.98 8.08 -5.40
N ALA A 246 7.01 8.28 -4.56
CA ALA A 246 7.39 7.33 -3.52
C ALA A 246 6.22 7.05 -2.57
N PHE A 247 5.52 8.08 -2.11
CA PHE A 247 4.40 7.93 -1.21
C PHE A 247 3.23 7.18 -1.86
N LEU A 248 2.83 7.57 -3.07
CA LEU A 248 1.74 6.89 -3.78
C LEU A 248 2.09 5.46 -4.20
N SER A 249 3.37 5.17 -4.48
CA SER A 249 3.86 3.83 -4.83
C SER A 249 3.77 2.81 -3.68
N LEU A 250 3.42 3.25 -2.46
CA LEU A 250 2.98 2.33 -1.42
C LEU A 250 1.73 1.53 -1.86
N VAL A 251 0.93 2.08 -2.78
CA VAL A 251 -0.15 1.36 -3.46
C VAL A 251 0.40 0.74 -4.75
N PRO A 252 0.52 -0.59 -4.81
CA PRO A 252 1.11 -1.28 -5.97
C PRO A 252 0.38 -1.00 -7.29
N ALA A 253 1.12 -0.99 -8.38
CA ALA A 253 0.68 -0.84 -9.77
C ALA A 253 0.05 0.51 -10.13
N VAL A 254 -0.73 1.14 -9.26
CA VAL A 254 -1.47 2.37 -9.53
C VAL A 254 -0.71 3.60 -9.06
N GLY A 255 -0.01 3.49 -7.92
CA GLY A 255 0.56 4.64 -7.23
C GLY A 255 1.55 5.45 -8.05
N ALA A 256 2.52 4.80 -8.67
CA ALA A 256 3.48 5.47 -9.55
C ALA A 256 2.81 6.09 -10.78
N ALA A 257 1.83 5.39 -11.39
CA ALA A 257 1.16 5.83 -12.60
C ALA A 257 0.38 7.14 -12.40
N LEU A 258 -0.19 7.36 -11.21
CA LEU A 258 -0.90 8.60 -10.88
C LEU A 258 -0.01 9.85 -11.00
N ILE A 259 1.30 9.70 -10.94
CA ILE A 259 2.24 10.83 -11.07
C ILE A 259 2.86 10.90 -12.45
N TRP A 260 3.42 9.78 -12.97
CA TRP A 260 4.14 9.87 -14.23
C TRP A 260 3.22 10.02 -15.44
N VAL A 261 1.99 9.47 -15.43
CA VAL A 261 1.07 9.60 -16.56
C VAL A 261 0.67 11.07 -16.83
N PRO A 262 0.21 11.84 -15.81
CA PRO A 262 -0.03 13.28 -16.00
C PRO A 262 1.21 14.05 -16.44
N ALA A 263 2.40 13.72 -15.92
CA ALA A 263 3.65 14.37 -16.31
C ALA A 263 4.01 14.11 -17.77
N VAL A 264 3.79 12.91 -18.28
CA VAL A 264 3.96 12.56 -19.69
C VAL A 264 2.96 13.33 -20.56
N ILE A 265 1.70 13.39 -20.17
CA ILE A 265 0.67 14.16 -20.85
C ILE A 265 1.09 15.64 -20.93
N TYR A 266 1.56 16.22 -19.83
CA TYR A 266 2.07 17.59 -19.80
C TYR A 266 3.20 17.81 -20.81
N LEU A 267 4.20 16.90 -20.88
CA LEU A 267 5.29 17.00 -21.86
C LEU A 267 4.80 16.88 -23.32
N PHE A 268 3.79 16.06 -23.57
CA PHE A 268 3.18 16.00 -24.90
C PHE A 268 2.49 17.31 -25.26
N THR A 269 1.76 17.91 -24.33
CA THR A 269 1.04 19.18 -24.58
C THR A 269 1.97 20.38 -24.74
N THR A 270 3.15 20.37 -24.11
CA THR A 270 4.17 21.41 -24.26
C THR A 270 5.07 21.23 -25.51
N GLY A 271 4.78 20.25 -26.37
CA GLY A 271 5.53 20.00 -27.62
C GLY A 271 6.86 19.27 -27.39
N ALA A 272 7.19 18.89 -26.17
CA ALA A 272 8.43 18.16 -25.85
C ALA A 272 8.28 16.65 -26.13
N ILE A 273 7.87 16.30 -27.36
CA ILE A 273 7.48 14.93 -27.76
C ILE A 273 8.59 13.92 -27.47
N ILE A 274 9.84 14.22 -27.79
CA ILE A 274 10.97 13.31 -27.56
C ILE A 274 11.13 13.02 -26.07
N LYS A 275 11.04 14.06 -25.23
CA LYS A 275 11.12 13.89 -23.77
C LYS A 275 9.95 13.07 -23.23
N ALA A 276 8.73 13.28 -23.73
CA ALA A 276 7.55 12.53 -23.34
C ALA A 276 7.68 11.04 -23.70
N VAL A 277 8.14 10.72 -24.91
CA VAL A 277 8.36 9.32 -25.35
C VAL A 277 9.46 8.65 -24.52
N LEU A 278 10.59 9.35 -24.31
CA LEU A 278 11.69 8.81 -23.49
C LEU A 278 11.25 8.58 -22.04
N LEU A 279 10.50 9.52 -21.47
CA LEU A 279 9.98 9.40 -20.11
C LEU A 279 8.99 8.24 -19.99
N THR A 280 8.10 8.09 -20.98
CA THR A 280 7.17 6.94 -21.04
C THR A 280 7.92 5.61 -21.10
N ALA A 281 8.89 5.51 -22.03
CA ALA A 281 9.71 4.31 -22.12
C ALA A 281 10.45 3.98 -20.82
N PHE A 282 11.02 5.01 -20.19
CA PHE A 282 11.68 4.85 -18.89
C PHE A 282 10.73 4.33 -17.81
N PHE A 283 9.56 4.92 -17.65
CA PHE A 283 8.62 4.49 -16.61
C PHE A 283 8.05 3.10 -16.88
N VAL A 284 7.68 2.79 -18.12
CA VAL A 284 7.15 1.47 -18.48
C VAL A 284 8.21 0.39 -18.30
N VAL A 285 9.45 0.63 -18.76
CA VAL A 285 10.52 -0.37 -18.72
C VAL A 285 11.18 -0.39 -17.34
N VAL A 286 11.76 0.72 -16.89
CA VAL A 286 12.60 0.72 -15.67
C VAL A 286 11.77 0.64 -14.40
N VAL A 287 10.72 1.46 -14.29
CA VAL A 287 9.86 1.47 -13.10
C VAL A 287 8.94 0.25 -13.10
N GLY A 288 8.45 -0.18 -14.27
CA GLY A 288 7.68 -1.42 -14.41
C GLY A 288 8.51 -2.66 -14.07
N LEU A 289 9.77 -2.75 -14.53
CA LEU A 289 10.69 -3.82 -14.14
C LEU A 289 11.03 -3.75 -12.65
N ALA A 290 11.24 -2.56 -12.08
CA ALA A 290 11.51 -2.41 -10.66
C ALA A 290 10.33 -2.97 -9.83
N ASP A 291 9.10 -2.70 -10.22
CA ASP A 291 7.92 -3.23 -9.51
C ASP A 291 7.79 -4.76 -9.66
N ASN A 292 8.00 -5.27 -10.85
CA ASN A 292 7.82 -6.70 -11.15
C ASN A 292 9.00 -7.59 -10.69
N LEU A 293 10.22 -7.06 -10.60
CA LEU A 293 11.39 -7.82 -10.16
C LEU A 293 11.74 -7.62 -8.68
N LEU A 294 11.72 -6.37 -8.19
CA LEU A 294 12.10 -6.10 -6.80
C LEU A 294 11.08 -6.64 -5.82
N ARG A 295 9.80 -6.58 -6.15
CA ARG A 295 8.74 -7.07 -5.26
C ARG A 295 8.85 -8.57 -4.96
N PRO A 296 8.90 -9.49 -5.95
CA PRO A 296 9.14 -10.90 -5.70
C PRO A 296 10.48 -11.19 -5.03
N LEU A 297 11.55 -10.49 -5.45
CA LEU A 297 12.88 -10.66 -4.87
C LEU A 297 12.94 -10.30 -3.37
N LEU A 298 12.24 -9.23 -2.97
CA LEU A 298 12.22 -8.77 -1.58
C LEU A 298 11.23 -9.56 -0.72
N VAL A 299 10.11 -9.97 -1.30
CA VAL A 299 9.05 -10.72 -0.60
C VAL A 299 9.32 -12.22 -0.66
N GLY A 300 9.70 -12.75 -1.84
CA GLY A 300 9.80 -14.18 -2.12
C GLY A 300 10.91 -14.90 -1.35
N LYS A 301 12.09 -14.29 -1.21
CA LYS A 301 13.24 -14.92 -0.51
C LYS A 301 12.93 -15.24 0.96
N ASP A 302 12.19 -14.38 1.63
CA ASP A 302 11.85 -14.57 3.05
C ASP A 302 10.65 -15.52 3.25
N ILE A 303 9.80 -15.70 2.20
CA ILE A 303 8.51 -16.38 2.36
C ILE A 303 8.53 -17.82 1.82
N ARG A 304 9.51 -18.18 0.97
CA ARG A 304 9.59 -19.52 0.32
C ARG A 304 8.25 -19.93 -0.31
N MET A 305 7.60 -19.01 -1.02
CA MET A 305 6.40 -19.26 -1.82
C MET A 305 6.73 -19.11 -3.30
N PRO A 306 6.08 -19.87 -4.20
CA PRO A 306 6.22 -19.67 -5.65
C PRO A 306 5.75 -18.26 -6.04
N ASP A 307 6.46 -17.60 -6.96
CA ASP A 307 6.17 -16.23 -7.38
C ASP A 307 4.77 -16.08 -7.98
N TRP A 308 4.31 -17.07 -8.73
CA TRP A 308 2.95 -17.08 -9.28
C TRP A 308 1.88 -17.02 -8.17
N LEU A 309 2.10 -17.70 -7.03
CA LEU A 309 1.15 -17.69 -5.91
C LEU A 309 1.12 -16.33 -5.21
N ILE A 310 2.27 -15.64 -5.12
CA ILE A 310 2.35 -14.27 -4.60
C ILE A 310 1.58 -13.33 -5.52
N LEU A 311 1.76 -13.44 -6.84
CA LEU A 311 1.07 -12.63 -7.83
C LEU A 311 -0.46 -12.83 -7.75
N PHE A 312 -0.92 -14.08 -7.88
CA PHE A 312 -2.36 -14.40 -7.83
C PHE A 312 -3.02 -13.97 -6.52
N SER A 313 -2.34 -14.22 -5.39
CA SER A 313 -2.88 -13.85 -4.09
C SER A 313 -2.90 -12.32 -3.88
N THR A 314 -1.94 -11.59 -4.45
CA THR A 314 -1.94 -10.13 -4.40
C THR A 314 -3.07 -9.55 -5.25
N LEU A 315 -3.23 -10.02 -6.50
CA LEU A 315 -4.31 -9.56 -7.38
C LEU A 315 -5.69 -9.93 -6.84
N GLY A 316 -5.90 -11.19 -6.43
CA GLY A 316 -7.15 -11.61 -5.81
C GLY A 316 -7.42 -10.90 -4.48
N GLY A 317 -6.36 -10.61 -3.70
CA GLY A 317 -6.47 -9.81 -2.49
C GLY A 317 -6.94 -8.39 -2.78
N LEU A 318 -6.37 -7.72 -3.79
CA LEU A 318 -6.77 -6.37 -4.23
C LEU A 318 -8.24 -6.34 -4.66
N GLU A 319 -8.69 -7.35 -5.39
CA GLU A 319 -10.09 -7.46 -5.84
C GLU A 319 -11.06 -7.58 -4.65
N VAL A 320 -10.74 -8.44 -3.68
CA VAL A 320 -11.66 -8.77 -2.57
C VAL A 320 -11.58 -7.75 -1.42
N TYR A 321 -10.37 -7.27 -1.09
CA TYR A 321 -10.10 -6.43 0.09
C TYR A 321 -9.65 -5.01 -0.27
N GLY A 322 -9.72 -4.62 -1.55
CA GLY A 322 -9.24 -3.33 -2.03
C GLY A 322 -7.74 -3.14 -1.73
N ILE A 323 -7.35 -1.92 -1.41
CA ILE A 323 -5.94 -1.55 -1.12
C ILE A 323 -5.31 -2.46 -0.05
N ASN A 324 -6.07 -2.88 0.97
CA ASN A 324 -5.52 -3.76 2.01
C ASN A 324 -5.13 -5.14 1.46
N GLY A 325 -5.73 -5.54 0.35
CA GLY A 325 -5.54 -6.86 -0.26
C GLY A 325 -4.11 -7.15 -0.71
N PHE A 326 -3.30 -6.13 -0.99
CA PHE A 326 -1.89 -6.34 -1.35
C PHE A 326 -1.06 -6.96 -0.21
N VAL A 327 -1.47 -6.76 1.04
CA VAL A 327 -0.87 -7.40 2.22
C VAL A 327 -1.64 -8.65 2.62
N VAL A 328 -2.98 -8.56 2.63
CA VAL A 328 -3.87 -9.65 3.08
C VAL A 328 -3.77 -10.86 2.15
N GLY A 329 -3.71 -10.64 0.84
CA GLY A 329 -3.65 -11.71 -0.15
C GLY A 329 -2.46 -12.67 0.07
N PRO A 330 -1.20 -12.18 0.00
CA PRO A 330 -0.03 -13.00 0.28
C PRO A 330 -0.03 -13.63 1.67
N LEU A 331 -0.59 -12.95 2.66
CA LEU A 331 -0.71 -13.44 4.02
C LEU A 331 -1.65 -14.65 4.11
N ILE A 332 -2.83 -14.56 3.49
CA ILE A 332 -3.80 -15.68 3.42
C ILE A 332 -3.18 -16.85 2.68
N ALA A 333 -2.54 -16.60 1.52
CA ALA A 333 -1.91 -17.65 0.73
C ALA A 333 -0.80 -18.38 1.51
N ALA A 334 0.04 -17.64 2.24
CA ALA A 334 1.09 -18.22 3.07
C ALA A 334 0.54 -19.07 4.22
N LEU A 335 -0.51 -18.61 4.86
CA LEU A 335 -1.20 -19.38 5.91
C LEU A 335 -1.86 -20.63 5.31
N PHE A 336 -2.53 -20.49 4.16
CA PHE A 336 -3.13 -21.63 3.46
C PHE A 336 -2.09 -22.72 3.14
N VAL A 337 -0.97 -22.37 2.50
CA VAL A 337 0.11 -23.30 2.20
C VAL A 337 0.68 -23.94 3.46
N THR A 338 0.81 -23.15 4.52
CA THR A 338 1.33 -23.67 5.80
C THR A 338 0.37 -24.65 6.45
N CYS A 339 -0.92 -24.36 6.44
CA CYS A 339 -1.97 -25.26 6.94
C CYS A 339 -2.02 -26.54 6.11
N TRP A 340 -2.00 -26.42 4.77
CA TRP A 340 -2.02 -27.56 3.87
C TRP A 340 -0.83 -28.47 4.05
N ASN A 341 0.38 -27.92 4.11
CA ASN A 341 1.60 -28.70 4.36
C ASN A 341 1.60 -29.38 5.74
N THR A 342 1.00 -28.74 6.73
CA THR A 342 0.88 -29.33 8.07
C THR A 342 -0.13 -30.47 8.09
N PHE A 343 -1.24 -30.31 7.38
CA PHE A 343 -2.26 -31.34 7.22
C PHE A 343 -1.73 -32.54 6.44
N SER A 344 -1.06 -32.31 5.29
CA SER A 344 -0.51 -33.36 4.42
C SER A 344 0.65 -34.12 5.07
N ALA A 345 1.37 -33.52 6.03
CA ALA A 345 2.47 -34.19 6.71
C ALA A 345 2.04 -35.28 7.72
N GLY A 346 0.73 -35.31 8.09
CA GLY A 346 0.19 -36.24 9.10
C GLY A 346 0.76 -36.04 10.49
N PRO A 347 0.11 -36.59 11.54
CA PRO A 347 0.65 -36.57 12.89
C PRO A 347 1.84 -37.53 12.99
N GLY A 348 3.06 -37.04 12.72
CA GLY A 348 4.29 -37.84 12.92
C GLY A 348 5.39 -37.66 11.86
N ARG A 349 5.10 -37.17 10.67
CA ARG A 349 6.12 -36.89 9.63
C ARG A 349 6.43 -35.40 9.53
N THR A 350 7.28 -34.92 10.40
CA THR A 350 8.01 -33.66 10.14
C THR A 350 8.97 -33.92 8.98
N ARG A 351 8.51 -33.70 7.73
CA ARG A 351 9.41 -33.60 6.59
C ARG A 351 10.29 -32.37 6.85
N ALA A 352 11.48 -32.60 7.37
CA ALA A 352 12.54 -31.62 7.38
C ALA A 352 12.68 -31.16 5.92
N LEU A 353 12.51 -29.86 5.66
CA LEU A 353 12.89 -29.26 4.40
C LEU A 353 14.36 -29.60 4.18
N PRO A 354 14.81 -29.96 2.96
CA PRO A 354 16.20 -30.27 2.72
C PRO A 354 17.05 -29.06 3.18
N GLU A 355 17.86 -29.33 4.19
CA GLU A 355 18.97 -28.45 4.54
C GLU A 355 19.87 -28.38 3.30
N ASN A 356 20.11 -27.17 2.83
CA ASN A 356 21.01 -26.91 1.70
C ASN A 356 22.42 -27.37 2.15
N LYS A 357 22.82 -28.59 1.74
CA LYS A 357 24.18 -29.07 1.83
C LYS A 357 25.02 -28.39 0.73
N GLU A 358 25.23 -27.11 0.86
CA GLU A 358 26.27 -26.38 0.14
C GLU A 358 27.20 -25.72 1.16
N ASN A 359 27.94 -26.52 1.87
CA ASN A 359 29.23 -26.12 2.46
C ASN A 359 29.87 -27.40 3.03
N GLY A 360 30.51 -28.15 2.16
CA GLY A 360 31.22 -29.32 2.58
C GLY A 360 31.88 -30.05 1.40
N ALA A 361 32.68 -29.35 0.66
CA ALA A 361 33.68 -29.97 -0.23
C ALA A 361 34.83 -29.00 -0.39
N SER A 362 35.87 -29.22 0.35
CA SER A 362 37.21 -29.55 -0.12
C SER A 362 38.23 -29.22 0.97
N GLU A 363 38.52 -30.18 1.80
CA GLU A 363 39.87 -30.31 2.31
C GLU A 363 40.65 -31.17 1.30
N PRO A 364 41.73 -30.71 0.72
CA PRO A 364 42.63 -31.60 0.02
C PRO A 364 43.61 -32.22 1.01
N ASP A 365 43.59 -33.53 1.04
CA ASP A 365 44.60 -34.40 1.60
C ASP A 365 45.99 -33.91 1.23
N ALA A 366 46.80 -33.56 2.24
CA ALA A 366 48.22 -33.32 2.11
C ALA A 366 48.99 -34.60 2.41
N ARG A 367 49.63 -35.13 1.40
CA ARG A 367 50.86 -35.91 1.54
C ARG A 367 52.04 -35.12 1.03
#